data_2fa12049b18a26d20107d4698473fa61
#
_entry.id   2fa12049b18a26d20107d4698473fa61
#
_cell.length_a   1.000
_cell.length_b   1.000
_cell.length_c   1.000
_cell.angle_alpha   90.00
_cell.angle_beta   90.00
_cell.angle_gamma   90.00
#
_symmetry.space_group_name_H-M   'P 1'
#
loop_
_entity.id
_entity.type
_entity.pdbx_description
1 polymer ?
#
loop_
_entity_poly.entity_id
_entity_poly.type
_entity_poly.pdbx_seq_one_letter_code
_entity_poly.pdbx_strand_id
1 'polypeptide(L)'
;MPVSVKVIGAGSIGNHLAHGCRSLGWKVTLVDLDHQALARTREVIYPSRYGAWDDKIVLAAPQEVLGEHFDLVIVGTPPATHLSIAMEELQSTSPSLLLIEKPLSHPDQDAINSFVAVAASSATRVLVGYN
;
A
#
# COMPACT_ATOMS: atom_id res chain seq x y z
N MET A 1 -15.74 -13.67 4.54
CA MET A 1 -15.42 -12.59 3.60
C MET A 1 -13.91 -12.45 3.46
N PRO A 2 -13.36 -12.41 2.27
CA PRO A 2 -11.92 -12.20 2.12
C PRO A 2 -11.51 -10.79 2.56
N VAL A 3 -10.30 -10.70 3.08
CA VAL A 3 -9.70 -9.42 3.45
C VAL A 3 -9.49 -8.59 2.17
N SER A 4 -9.82 -7.31 2.23
CA SER A 4 -9.55 -6.37 1.15
C SER A 4 -8.28 -5.60 1.44
N VAL A 5 -7.36 -5.56 0.46
CA VAL A 5 -6.04 -4.94 0.61
C VAL A 5 -5.81 -3.93 -0.49
N LYS A 6 -5.36 -2.75 -0.10
CA LYS A 6 -4.81 -1.76 -1.03
C LYS A 6 -3.29 -1.71 -0.84
N VAL A 7 -2.54 -2.02 -1.90
CA VAL A 7 -1.09 -1.88 -1.92
C VAL A 7 -0.76 -0.61 -2.71
N ILE A 8 -0.13 0.34 -2.07
CA ILE A 8 0.26 1.63 -2.68
C ILE A 8 1.72 1.56 -3.09
N GLY A 9 1.97 1.62 -4.39
CA GLY A 9 3.28 1.49 -4.99
C GLY A 9 3.42 0.19 -5.79
N ALA A 10 3.55 0.31 -7.12
CA ALA A 10 3.66 -0.83 -8.04
C ALA A 10 5.11 -1.11 -8.45
N GLY A 11 6.04 -0.95 -7.53
CA GLY A 11 7.43 -1.31 -7.72
C GLY A 11 7.71 -2.76 -7.32
N SER A 12 8.98 -3.06 -7.09
CA SER A 12 9.43 -4.41 -6.75
C SER A 12 8.76 -4.96 -5.49
N ILE A 13 8.75 -4.16 -4.42
CA ILE A 13 8.16 -4.57 -3.13
C ILE A 13 6.64 -4.64 -3.25
N GLY A 14 6.00 -3.67 -3.90
CA GLY A 14 4.55 -3.68 -4.07
C GLY A 14 4.05 -4.91 -4.82
N ASN A 15 4.76 -5.33 -5.87
CA ASN A 15 4.45 -6.57 -6.58
C ASN A 15 4.57 -7.80 -5.68
N HIS A 16 5.62 -7.86 -4.88
CA HIS A 16 5.85 -8.97 -3.95
C HIS A 16 4.75 -9.06 -2.89
N LEU A 17 4.39 -7.92 -2.31
CA LEU A 17 3.34 -7.86 -1.30
C LEU A 17 1.96 -8.19 -1.88
N ALA A 18 1.67 -7.71 -3.08
CA ALA A 18 0.44 -8.05 -3.79
C ALA A 18 0.33 -9.56 -4.01
N HIS A 19 1.42 -10.19 -4.45
CA HIS A 19 1.46 -11.64 -4.63
C HIS A 19 1.26 -12.38 -3.31
N GLY A 20 1.92 -11.95 -2.25
CA GLY A 20 1.76 -12.55 -0.93
C GLY A 20 0.31 -12.51 -0.45
N CYS A 21 -0.33 -11.35 -0.58
CA CYS A 21 -1.73 -11.19 -0.19
C CYS A 21 -2.66 -12.06 -1.05
N ARG A 22 -2.40 -12.15 -2.36
CA ARG A 22 -3.17 -13.02 -3.25
C ARG A 22 -3.01 -14.49 -2.86
N SER A 23 -1.82 -14.88 -2.45
CA SER A 23 -1.56 -16.26 -1.99
C SER A 23 -2.37 -16.63 -0.75
N LEU A 24 -2.80 -15.63 0.03
CA LEU A 24 -3.69 -15.81 1.18
C LEU A 24 -5.18 -15.81 0.77
N GLY A 25 -5.49 -15.65 -0.49
CA GLY A 25 -6.86 -15.57 -0.99
C GLY A 25 -7.52 -14.21 -0.78
N TRP A 26 -6.74 -13.18 -0.48
CA TRP A 26 -7.26 -11.83 -0.25
C TRP A 26 -7.53 -11.09 -1.55
N LYS A 27 -8.44 -10.13 -1.49
CA LYS A 27 -8.70 -9.22 -2.62
C LYS A 27 -7.66 -8.11 -2.61
N VAL A 28 -6.95 -7.93 -3.72
CA VAL A 28 -5.86 -6.96 -3.82
C VAL A 28 -6.16 -5.92 -4.88
N THR A 29 -6.01 -4.66 -4.50
CA THR A 29 -5.94 -3.51 -5.40
C THR A 29 -4.55 -2.92 -5.30
N LEU A 30 -3.82 -2.88 -6.40
CA LEU A 30 -2.48 -2.32 -6.48
C LEU A 30 -2.57 -0.94 -7.11
N VAL A 31 -2.10 0.07 -6.39
CA VAL A 31 -2.30 1.48 -6.73
C VAL A 31 -0.96 2.16 -7.01
N ASP A 32 -0.90 2.92 -8.09
CA ASP A 32 0.25 3.77 -8.39
C ASP A 32 -0.18 4.99 -9.19
N LEU A 33 0.47 6.13 -8.93
CA LEU A 33 0.29 7.35 -9.72
C LEU A 33 0.80 7.19 -11.16
N ASP A 34 1.82 6.35 -11.34
CA ASP A 34 2.47 6.13 -12.62
C ASP A 34 1.79 4.98 -13.37
N HIS A 35 1.04 5.32 -14.41
CA HIS A 35 0.38 4.34 -15.26
C HIS A 35 1.37 3.36 -15.92
N GLN A 36 2.60 3.81 -16.17
CA GLN A 36 3.63 2.93 -16.72
C GLN A 36 4.08 1.89 -15.72
N ALA A 37 4.11 2.24 -14.43
CA ALA A 37 4.41 1.28 -13.37
C ALA A 37 3.33 0.18 -13.28
N LEU A 38 2.07 0.56 -13.43
CA LEU A 38 0.97 -0.40 -13.47
C LEU A 38 1.05 -1.31 -14.69
N ALA A 39 1.38 -0.75 -15.86
CA ALA A 39 1.56 -1.53 -17.08
C ALA A 39 2.74 -2.51 -16.96
N ARG A 40 3.88 -2.05 -16.41
CA ARG A 40 5.04 -2.93 -16.16
C ARG A 40 4.71 -4.07 -15.21
N THR A 41 3.91 -3.80 -14.19
CA THR A 41 3.46 -4.84 -13.26
C THR A 41 2.73 -5.95 -14.00
N ARG A 42 1.74 -5.60 -14.82
CA ARG A 42 0.93 -6.57 -15.55
C ARG A 42 1.74 -7.34 -16.60
N GLU A 43 2.56 -6.62 -17.35
CA GLU A 43 3.20 -7.16 -18.55
C GLU A 43 4.55 -7.79 -18.30
N VAL A 44 5.28 -7.32 -17.29
CA VAL A 44 6.68 -7.69 -17.09
C VAL A 44 6.96 -8.21 -15.69
N ILE A 45 6.78 -7.38 -14.64
CA ILE A 45 7.29 -7.71 -13.32
C ILE A 45 6.59 -8.93 -12.74
N TYR A 46 5.27 -8.90 -12.68
CA TYR A 46 4.50 -9.97 -12.06
C TYR A 46 4.65 -11.30 -12.82
N PRO A 47 4.45 -11.32 -14.16
CA PRO A 47 4.62 -12.58 -14.90
C PRO A 47 6.02 -13.17 -14.81
N SER A 48 7.07 -12.33 -14.84
CA SER A 48 8.45 -12.83 -14.79
C SER A 48 8.81 -13.43 -13.44
N ARG A 49 8.16 -12.99 -12.36
CA ARG A 49 8.42 -13.49 -11.00
C ARG A 49 7.54 -14.67 -10.63
N TYR A 50 6.28 -14.64 -11.06
CA TYR A 50 5.25 -15.57 -10.54
C TYR A 50 4.60 -16.40 -11.64
N GLY A 51 5.12 -16.34 -12.86
CA GLY A 51 4.74 -17.20 -13.98
C GLY A 51 3.66 -16.63 -14.88
N ALA A 52 2.68 -15.91 -14.35
CA ALA A 52 1.59 -15.32 -15.11
C ALA A 52 0.98 -14.14 -14.37
N TRP A 53 0.31 -13.25 -15.09
CA TRP A 53 -0.49 -12.20 -14.48
C TRP A 53 -1.71 -12.81 -13.77
N ASP A 54 -2.02 -12.29 -12.60
CA ASP A 54 -3.22 -12.66 -11.83
C ASP A 54 -4.33 -11.63 -12.12
N ASP A 55 -5.29 -12.03 -12.94
CA ASP A 55 -6.40 -11.16 -13.36
C ASP A 55 -7.29 -10.69 -12.20
N LYS A 56 -7.17 -11.32 -11.04
CA LYS A 56 -7.94 -10.92 -9.85
C LYS A 56 -7.32 -9.73 -9.13
N ILE A 57 -6.10 -9.35 -9.47
CA ILE A 57 -5.51 -8.11 -8.95
C ILE A 57 -6.09 -6.94 -9.74
N VAL A 58 -6.66 -5.98 -9.02
CA VAL A 58 -7.13 -4.73 -9.62
C VAL A 58 -5.97 -3.75 -9.64
N LEU A 59 -5.69 -3.17 -10.81
CA LEU A 59 -4.72 -2.09 -10.96
C LEU A 59 -5.49 -0.77 -11.05
N ALA A 60 -5.10 0.21 -10.24
CA ALA A 60 -5.83 1.48 -10.18
C ALA A 60 -4.91 2.67 -9.94
N ALA A 61 -5.30 3.83 -10.50
CA ALA A 61 -4.75 5.11 -10.07
C ALA A 61 -5.41 5.51 -8.73
N PRO A 62 -4.75 6.35 -7.91
CA PRO A 62 -5.29 6.69 -6.58
C PRO A 62 -6.71 7.27 -6.62
N GLN A 63 -7.03 8.11 -7.59
CA GLN A 63 -8.35 8.73 -7.69
C GLN A 63 -9.46 7.73 -8.02
N GLU A 64 -9.14 6.59 -8.61
CA GLU A 64 -10.14 5.58 -8.97
C GLU A 64 -10.68 4.83 -7.74
N VAL A 65 -9.94 4.85 -6.65
CA VAL A 65 -10.32 4.18 -5.40
C VAL A 65 -10.45 5.17 -4.24
N LEU A 66 -10.54 6.45 -4.54
CA LEU A 66 -10.66 7.49 -3.53
C LEU A 66 -11.92 7.28 -2.68
N GLY A 67 -11.75 7.28 -1.35
CA GLY A 67 -12.84 7.06 -0.42
C GLY A 67 -13.26 5.60 -0.23
N GLU A 68 -12.70 4.68 -0.98
CA GLU A 68 -12.99 3.26 -0.81
C GLU A 68 -12.30 2.72 0.45
N HIS A 69 -13.05 1.98 1.27
CA HIS A 69 -12.50 1.37 2.48
C HIS A 69 -11.80 0.04 2.17
N PHE A 70 -10.62 -0.14 2.74
CA PHE A 70 -9.87 -1.40 2.69
C PHE A 70 -9.58 -1.86 4.12
N ASP A 71 -9.60 -3.16 4.34
CA ASP A 71 -9.26 -3.73 5.66
C ASP A 71 -7.78 -3.49 5.98
N LEU A 72 -6.91 -3.65 4.99
CA LEU A 72 -5.47 -3.43 5.10
C LEU A 72 -5.00 -2.49 4.01
N VAL A 73 -4.25 -1.48 4.39
CA VAL A 73 -3.52 -0.62 3.45
C VAL A 73 -2.03 -0.79 3.68
N ILE A 74 -1.28 -1.06 2.61
CA ILE A 74 0.17 -1.21 2.66
C ILE A 74 0.79 -0.06 1.87
N VAL A 75 1.67 0.71 2.52
CA VAL A 75 2.43 1.78 1.88
C VAL A 75 3.79 1.25 1.48
N GLY A 76 4.00 1.01 0.19
CA GLY A 76 5.22 0.45 -0.38
C GLY A 76 5.90 1.37 -1.40
N THR A 77 5.69 2.67 -1.30
CA THR A 77 6.32 3.69 -2.13
C THR A 77 7.73 4.04 -1.61
N PRO A 78 8.48 4.93 -2.28
CA PRO A 78 9.77 5.38 -1.73
C PRO A 78 9.63 6.04 -0.35
N PRO A 79 10.63 5.93 0.54
CA PRO A 79 10.54 6.38 1.93
C PRO A 79 10.14 7.84 2.11
N ALA A 80 10.53 8.72 1.19
CA ALA A 80 10.20 10.14 1.27
C ALA A 80 8.69 10.42 1.24
N THR A 81 7.89 9.49 0.73
CA THR A 81 6.43 9.65 0.58
C THR A 81 5.62 8.90 1.63
N HIS A 82 6.28 8.09 2.47
CA HIS A 82 5.59 7.19 3.39
C HIS A 82 4.65 7.92 4.35
N LEU A 83 5.15 8.95 5.05
CA LEU A 83 4.35 9.63 6.07
C LEU A 83 3.18 10.40 5.49
N SER A 84 3.37 11.09 4.35
CA SER A 84 2.28 11.86 3.73
C SER A 84 1.17 10.93 3.23
N ILE A 85 1.52 9.82 2.61
CA ILE A 85 0.56 8.84 2.12
C ILE A 85 -0.16 8.17 3.31
N ALA A 86 0.59 7.75 4.31
CA ALA A 86 0.03 7.11 5.50
C ALA A 86 -0.93 8.05 6.24
N MET A 87 -0.57 9.32 6.39
CA MET A 87 -1.41 10.30 7.05
C MET A 87 -2.72 10.52 6.29
N GLU A 88 -2.65 10.61 4.98
CA GLU A 88 -3.83 10.73 4.12
C GLU A 88 -4.77 9.54 4.29
N GLU A 89 -4.24 8.34 4.35
CA GLU A 89 -5.05 7.13 4.57
C GLU A 89 -5.73 7.14 5.93
N LEU A 90 -5.01 7.53 6.99
CA LEU A 90 -5.58 7.63 8.33
C LEU A 90 -6.74 8.63 8.40
N GLN A 91 -6.63 9.74 7.68
CA GLN A 91 -7.60 10.83 7.73
C GLN A 91 -8.77 10.64 6.76
N SER A 92 -8.63 9.83 5.72
CA SER A 92 -9.67 9.66 4.70
C SER A 92 -10.51 8.41 4.88
N THR A 93 -9.91 7.23 4.88
CA THR A 93 -10.63 5.96 4.84
C THR A 93 -10.55 5.18 6.14
N SER A 94 -9.63 5.53 7.03
CA SER A 94 -9.41 4.85 8.31
C SER A 94 -9.40 3.32 8.17
N PRO A 95 -8.42 2.75 7.47
CA PRO A 95 -8.35 1.30 7.33
C PRO A 95 -8.24 0.64 8.72
N SER A 96 -8.60 -0.63 8.83
CA SER A 96 -8.44 -1.36 10.09
C SER A 96 -6.97 -1.50 10.46
N LEU A 97 -6.11 -1.75 9.45
CA LEU A 97 -4.68 -1.91 9.63
C LEU A 97 -3.93 -1.15 8.53
N LEU A 98 -2.91 -0.42 8.94
CA LEU A 98 -2.01 0.29 8.02
C LEU A 98 -0.59 -0.22 8.24
N LEU A 99 -0.01 -0.82 7.21
CA LEU A 99 1.37 -1.29 7.22
C LEU A 99 2.21 -0.36 6.36
N ILE A 100 3.25 0.21 6.95
CA ILE A 100 4.20 1.07 6.24
C ILE A 100 5.50 0.30 6.07
N GLU A 101 5.98 0.17 4.82
CA GLU A 101 7.26 -0.46 4.55
C GLU A 101 8.41 0.34 5.18
N LYS A 102 9.46 -0.37 5.53
CA LYS A 102 10.67 0.24 6.10
C LYS A 102 11.44 1.04 5.04
N PRO A 103 12.14 2.08 5.45
CA PRO A 103 12.05 2.73 6.76
C PRO A 103 10.77 3.54 6.87
N LEU A 104 10.34 3.84 8.09
CA LEU A 104 9.12 4.63 8.32
C LEU A 104 9.16 5.94 7.53
N SER A 105 10.31 6.61 7.54
CA SER A 105 10.52 7.86 6.78
C SER A 105 12.01 8.15 6.67
N HIS A 106 12.34 9.19 5.92
CA HIS A 106 13.64 9.86 6.10
C HIS A 106 13.69 10.50 7.49
N PRO A 107 14.88 10.75 8.07
CA PRO A 107 15.01 11.42 9.35
C PRO A 107 14.40 12.83 9.32
N ASP A 108 13.22 12.96 9.87
CA ASP A 108 12.48 14.23 10.00
C ASP A 108 11.63 14.12 11.27
N GLN A 109 12.18 14.63 12.38
CA GLN A 109 11.54 14.47 13.68
C GLN A 109 10.18 15.15 13.74
N ASP A 110 10.01 16.31 13.12
CA ASP A 110 8.74 17.02 13.14
C ASP A 110 7.66 16.27 12.35
N ALA A 111 8.01 15.74 11.19
CA ALA A 111 7.08 14.94 10.40
C ALA A 111 6.69 13.64 11.13
N ILE A 112 7.66 12.98 11.76
CA ILE A 112 7.42 11.77 12.54
C ILE A 112 6.51 12.08 13.72
N ASN A 113 6.75 13.15 14.47
CA ASN A 113 5.93 13.55 15.60
C ASN A 113 4.49 13.86 15.17
N SER A 114 4.32 14.55 14.05
CA SER A 114 2.99 14.85 13.51
C SER A 114 2.25 13.57 13.12
N PHE A 115 2.94 12.65 12.48
CA PHE A 115 2.36 11.36 12.11
C PHE A 115 1.95 10.55 13.33
N VAL A 116 2.82 10.45 14.34
CA VAL A 116 2.54 9.70 15.56
C VAL A 116 1.30 10.28 16.28
N ALA A 117 1.15 11.60 16.30
CA ALA A 117 -0.01 12.23 16.91
C ALA A 117 -1.31 11.87 16.17
N VAL A 118 -1.30 11.90 14.85
CA VAL A 118 -2.46 11.50 14.04
C VAL A 118 -2.77 10.01 14.22
N ALA A 119 -1.75 9.16 14.18
CA ALA A 119 -1.91 7.72 14.38
C ALA A 119 -2.51 7.40 15.76
N ALA A 120 -2.04 8.07 16.80
CA ALA A 120 -2.53 7.87 18.17
C ALA A 120 -4.01 8.26 18.35
N SER A 121 -4.49 9.23 17.57
CA SER A 121 -5.89 9.66 17.61
C SER A 121 -6.79 8.88 16.63
N SER A 122 -6.22 7.99 15.83
CA SER A 122 -6.94 7.17 14.85
C SER A 122 -7.37 5.83 15.47
N ALA A 123 -8.44 5.26 14.94
CA ALA A 123 -8.85 3.88 15.25
C ALA A 123 -8.03 2.85 14.49
N THR A 124 -7.24 3.26 13.50
CA THR A 124 -6.41 2.37 12.68
C THR A 124 -5.20 1.88 13.48
N ARG A 125 -4.93 0.59 13.40
CA ARG A 125 -3.70 0.03 13.92
C ARG A 125 -2.58 0.21 12.90
N VAL A 126 -1.47 0.82 13.33
CA VAL A 126 -0.34 1.14 12.44
C VAL A 126 0.85 0.27 12.77
N LEU A 127 1.43 -0.36 11.76
CA LEU A 127 2.63 -1.19 11.87
C LEU A 127 3.68 -0.71 10.88
N VAL A 128 4.95 -0.89 11.22
CA VAL A 128 6.08 -0.64 10.32
C VAL A 128 6.77 -1.97 10.02
N GLY A 129 7.02 -2.22 8.73
CA GLY A 129 7.55 -3.50 8.28
C GLY A 129 9.06 -3.60 8.42
N TYR A 130 9.56 -3.88 9.62
CA TYR A 130 10.97 -4.22 9.85
C TYR A 130 11.16 -5.73 9.80
N ASN A 131 12.35 -6.13 9.26
CA ASN A 131 12.76 -7.54 9.24
C ASN A 131 13.38 -7.93 10.57
#